data_11dab224947ccf9b18c790b066f9fa04
#
_entry.id   11dab224947ccf9b18c790b066f9fa04
#
_cell.length_a   1.000
_cell.length_b   1.000
_cell.length_c   1.000
_cell.angle_alpha   90.00
_cell.angle_beta   90.00
_cell.angle_gamma   90.00
#
_symmetry.space_group_name_H-M   'P 1'
#
loop_
_entity.id
_entity.type
_entity.pdbx_description
1 polymer ?
#
loop_
_entity_poly.entity_id
_entity_poly.type
_entity_poly.pdbx_seq_one_letter_code
_entity_poly.pdbx_strand_id
1 'polypeptide(L)'
;MSDRAWILTGLGMFVALVMVPFWGNLPVRAGAGGPGLAVPAQQTECVLPVHAMAASHARLLLQWMTAGMRENHHTFTAYNGKVYAVSLESTCLGCHASASFCNRCHDYVGASAPSCWHCHQGAAQVSQGAP
;
A
#
# COMPACT_ATOMS: atom_id res chain seq x y z
N MET A 1 -33.90 -30.23 -31.01
CA MET A 1 -33.14 -30.01 -29.76
C MET A 1 -34.15 -29.49 -28.74
N SER A 2 -34.20 -30.05 -27.53
CA SER A 2 -35.19 -29.65 -26.56
C SER A 2 -34.82 -28.28 -25.95
N ASP A 3 -35.81 -27.46 -25.60
CA ASP A 3 -35.61 -26.14 -24.99
C ASP A 3 -34.72 -26.22 -23.73
N ARG A 4 -34.77 -27.35 -23.03
CA ARG A 4 -33.89 -27.65 -21.90
C ARG A 4 -32.40 -27.62 -22.23
N ALA A 5 -32.02 -28.10 -23.45
CA ALA A 5 -30.64 -28.09 -23.87
C ALA A 5 -30.12 -26.67 -24.10
N TRP A 6 -30.93 -25.81 -24.68
CA TRP A 6 -30.58 -24.39 -24.85
C TRP A 6 -30.47 -23.64 -23.56
N ILE A 7 -31.36 -23.91 -22.63
CA ILE A 7 -31.34 -23.30 -21.28
C ILE A 7 -30.07 -23.73 -20.52
N LEU A 8 -29.75 -25.02 -20.53
CA LEU A 8 -28.56 -25.54 -19.85
C LEU A 8 -27.26 -25.04 -20.46
N THR A 9 -27.21 -24.94 -21.80
CA THR A 9 -26.05 -24.38 -22.50
C THR A 9 -25.84 -22.89 -22.16
N GLY A 10 -26.94 -22.11 -22.19
CA GLY A 10 -26.88 -20.69 -21.83
C GLY A 10 -26.45 -20.48 -20.37
N LEU A 11 -27.01 -21.26 -19.44
CA LEU A 11 -26.63 -21.21 -18.04
C LEU A 11 -25.16 -21.59 -17.82
N GLY A 12 -24.69 -22.65 -18.48
CA GLY A 12 -23.28 -23.07 -18.42
C GLY A 12 -22.33 -22.01 -18.94
N MET A 13 -22.67 -21.37 -20.06
CA MET A 13 -21.86 -20.26 -20.62
C MET A 13 -21.85 -19.06 -19.69
N PHE A 14 -22.98 -18.70 -19.11
CA PHE A 14 -23.07 -17.61 -18.14
C PHE A 14 -22.20 -17.86 -16.92
N VAL A 15 -22.31 -19.06 -16.32
CA VAL A 15 -21.47 -19.44 -15.16
C VAL A 15 -19.98 -19.41 -15.52
N ALA A 16 -19.62 -19.94 -16.70
CA ALA A 16 -18.23 -19.90 -17.15
C ALA A 16 -17.69 -18.48 -17.28
N LEU A 17 -18.46 -17.55 -17.85
CA LEU A 17 -18.08 -16.15 -17.98
C LEU A 17 -17.94 -15.45 -16.62
N VAL A 18 -18.85 -15.70 -15.70
CA VAL A 18 -18.78 -15.15 -14.35
C VAL A 18 -17.55 -15.68 -13.59
N MET A 19 -17.12 -16.90 -13.89
CA MET A 19 -15.95 -17.52 -13.25
C MET A 19 -14.61 -17.11 -13.86
N VAL A 20 -14.59 -16.46 -15.03
CA VAL A 20 -13.34 -16.00 -15.68
C VAL A 20 -12.44 -15.17 -14.76
N PRO A 21 -12.94 -14.16 -14.04
CA PRO A 21 -12.10 -13.38 -13.15
C PRO A 21 -11.54 -14.20 -11.98
N PHE A 22 -12.26 -15.23 -11.53
CA PHE A 22 -11.76 -16.14 -10.48
C PHE A 22 -10.65 -17.04 -11.02
N TRP A 23 -10.79 -17.58 -12.23
CA TRP A 23 -9.78 -18.43 -12.85
C TRP A 23 -8.56 -17.63 -13.30
N GLY A 24 -8.76 -16.43 -13.83
CA GLY A 24 -7.67 -15.52 -14.19
C GLY A 24 -6.84 -15.07 -12.99
N ASN A 25 -7.46 -14.98 -11.81
CA ASN A 25 -6.79 -14.60 -10.57
C ASN A 25 -6.26 -15.79 -9.73
N LEU A 26 -6.62 -17.04 -10.09
CA LEU A 26 -6.11 -18.22 -9.41
C LEU A 26 -4.57 -18.40 -9.51
N PRO A 27 -3.88 -18.04 -10.61
CA PRO A 27 -2.42 -18.05 -10.65
C PRO A 27 -1.76 -16.79 -10.10
N VAL A 28 -2.48 -15.74 -9.82
CA VAL A 28 -2.03 -14.72 -8.87
C VAL A 28 -2.17 -15.31 -7.46
N ARG A 29 -1.49 -16.42 -7.24
CA ARG A 29 -0.87 -16.61 -5.95
C ARG A 29 -0.21 -15.28 -5.72
N ALA A 30 -0.67 -14.52 -4.74
CA ALA A 30 0.14 -13.55 -4.09
C ALA A 30 1.50 -14.23 -3.98
N GLY A 31 2.35 -13.96 -4.94
CA GLY A 31 3.65 -14.63 -5.04
C GLY A 31 4.20 -14.48 -3.66
N ALA A 32 4.77 -15.50 -3.09
CA ALA A 32 5.24 -15.54 -1.71
C ALA A 32 6.28 -14.44 -1.41
N GLY A 33 6.43 -13.46 -2.27
CA GLY A 33 7.08 -12.18 -2.10
C GLY A 33 6.07 -11.08 -2.39
N GLY A 34 5.61 -10.37 -1.37
CA GLY A 34 4.93 -9.10 -1.55
C GLY A 34 5.71 -8.15 -2.48
N PRO A 35 5.41 -6.87 -2.52
CA PRO A 35 6.00 -5.91 -3.48
C PRO A 35 7.53 -5.75 -3.40
N GLY A 36 8.24 -6.71 -2.76
CA GLY A 36 9.71 -6.71 -2.65
C GLY A 36 10.24 -5.43 -1.99
N LEU A 37 9.55 -4.96 -0.96
CA LEU A 37 9.93 -3.75 -0.24
C LEU A 37 11.24 -3.96 0.48
N ALA A 38 12.22 -3.11 0.21
CA ALA A 38 13.47 -3.11 0.95
C ALA A 38 13.22 -2.63 2.38
N VAL A 39 13.34 -3.53 3.33
CA VAL A 39 13.29 -3.21 4.76
C VAL A 39 14.71 -2.83 5.19
N PRO A 40 14.92 -1.68 5.84
CA PRO A 40 16.24 -1.30 6.34
C PRO A 40 16.76 -2.34 7.33
N ALA A 41 17.93 -2.89 7.08
CA ALA A 41 18.51 -3.96 7.88
C ALA A 41 18.84 -3.55 9.33
N GLN A 42 18.83 -2.26 9.63
CA GLN A 42 19.29 -1.72 10.91
C GLN A 42 18.15 -1.19 11.81
N GLN A 43 16.91 -1.14 11.34
CA GLN A 43 15.80 -0.63 12.14
C GLN A 43 14.67 -1.65 12.22
N THR A 44 14.51 -2.20 13.41
CA THR A 44 13.50 -3.23 13.72
C THR A 44 12.18 -2.65 14.21
N GLU A 45 12.13 -1.34 14.49
CA GLU A 45 10.97 -0.70 15.11
C GLU A 45 10.36 0.35 14.19
N CYS A 46 9.09 0.17 13.87
CA CYS A 46 8.28 1.13 13.13
C CYS A 46 7.34 1.89 14.07
N VAL A 47 6.77 2.98 13.59
CA VAL A 47 5.76 3.80 14.29
C VAL A 47 4.53 2.97 14.68
N LEU A 48 4.17 1.99 13.86
CA LEU A 48 3.16 0.98 14.15
C LEU A 48 3.74 -0.42 13.93
N PRO A 49 3.17 -1.46 14.57
CA PRO A 49 3.51 -2.83 14.23
C PRO A 49 3.35 -3.09 12.72
N VAL A 50 4.26 -3.87 12.13
CA VAL A 50 4.32 -4.08 10.66
C VAL A 50 2.98 -4.53 10.08
N HIS A 51 2.30 -5.48 10.75
CA HIS A 51 0.98 -5.95 10.31
C HIS A 51 -0.11 -4.88 10.38
N ALA A 52 -0.04 -3.97 11.36
CA ALA A 52 -0.97 -2.86 11.49
C ALA A 52 -0.65 -1.74 10.49
N MET A 53 0.62 -1.53 10.16
CA MET A 53 1.05 -0.50 9.21
C MET A 53 0.43 -0.73 7.83
N ALA A 54 0.46 -1.96 7.31
CA ALA A 54 -0.11 -2.28 6.00
C ALA A 54 -1.61 -1.92 5.93
N ALA A 55 -2.37 -2.17 7.01
CA ALA A 55 -3.81 -1.96 7.05
C ALA A 55 -4.22 -0.51 7.39
N SER A 56 -3.37 0.26 8.06
CA SER A 56 -3.78 1.53 8.69
C SER A 56 -2.87 2.73 8.38
N HIS A 57 -1.82 2.58 7.54
CA HIS A 57 -0.90 3.68 7.24
C HIS A 57 -1.62 4.92 6.67
N ALA A 58 -2.65 4.75 5.85
CA ALA A 58 -3.40 5.87 5.30
C ALA A 58 -4.12 6.67 6.42
N ARG A 59 -4.66 5.99 7.43
CA ARG A 59 -5.27 6.64 8.59
C ARG A 59 -4.23 7.37 9.43
N LEU A 60 -3.07 6.75 9.64
CA LEU A 60 -1.96 7.36 10.37
C LEU A 60 -1.49 8.64 9.67
N LEU A 61 -1.31 8.62 8.36
CA LEU A 61 -0.90 9.79 7.57
C LEU A 61 -1.94 10.91 7.66
N LEU A 62 -3.23 10.58 7.57
CA LEU A 62 -4.30 11.56 7.74
C LEU A 62 -4.31 12.19 9.14
N GLN A 63 -4.12 11.37 10.17
CA GLN A 63 -4.01 11.80 11.57
C GLN A 63 -2.81 12.74 11.74
N TRP A 64 -1.65 12.38 11.19
CA TRP A 64 -0.44 13.19 11.27
C TRP A 64 -0.59 14.51 10.52
N MET A 65 -1.21 14.48 9.34
CA MET A 65 -1.50 15.69 8.59
C MET A 65 -2.42 16.64 9.38
N THR A 66 -3.45 16.11 10.02
CA THR A 66 -4.35 16.92 10.88
C THR A 66 -3.62 17.45 12.09
N ALA A 67 -2.88 16.62 12.81
CA ALA A 67 -2.12 17.01 13.98
C ALA A 67 -1.08 18.09 13.66
N GLY A 68 -0.29 17.89 12.61
CA GLY A 68 0.77 18.83 12.23
C GLY A 68 0.24 20.14 11.67
N MET A 69 -0.77 20.09 10.80
CA MET A 69 -1.25 21.28 10.08
C MET A 69 -2.31 22.09 10.84
N ARG A 70 -3.15 21.43 11.63
CA ARG A 70 -4.29 22.09 12.30
C ARG A 70 -4.09 22.26 13.80
N GLU A 71 -3.43 21.33 14.45
CA GLU A 71 -3.30 21.27 15.90
C GLU A 71 -1.90 21.66 16.38
N ASN A 72 -0.97 21.94 15.47
CA ASN A 72 0.42 22.26 15.75
C ASN A 72 1.12 21.21 16.64
N HIS A 73 0.69 19.95 16.53
CA HIS A 73 1.31 18.82 17.22
C HIS A 73 2.35 18.18 16.31
N HIS A 74 3.61 18.25 16.72
CA HIS A 74 4.76 17.78 15.93
C HIS A 74 5.36 16.48 16.44
N THR A 75 4.77 15.86 17.45
CA THR A 75 5.25 14.60 18.05
C THR A 75 4.15 13.57 18.14
N PHE A 76 4.52 12.31 17.95
CA PHE A 76 3.66 11.15 18.05
C PHE A 76 4.31 10.08 18.93
N THR A 77 3.58 9.57 19.91
CA THR A 77 4.06 8.46 20.75
C THR A 77 3.57 7.15 20.17
N ALA A 78 4.50 6.30 19.77
CA ALA A 78 4.21 4.99 19.19
C ALA A 78 3.78 3.97 20.26
N TYR A 79 3.33 2.80 19.81
CA TYR A 79 2.84 1.70 20.65
C TYR A 79 3.89 1.18 21.66
N ASN A 80 5.18 1.35 21.36
CA ASN A 80 6.31 0.95 22.22
C ASN A 80 6.79 2.08 23.14
N GLY A 81 6.07 3.20 23.22
CA GLY A 81 6.43 4.39 24.01
C GLY A 81 7.47 5.30 23.37
N LYS A 82 8.03 4.95 22.21
CA LYS A 82 8.98 5.79 21.50
C LYS A 82 8.29 6.99 20.88
N VAL A 83 8.91 8.16 20.99
CA VAL A 83 8.38 9.40 20.42
C VAL A 83 9.02 9.66 19.06
N TYR A 84 8.18 9.93 18.08
CA TYR A 84 8.58 10.26 16.71
C TYR A 84 8.13 11.66 16.34
N ALA A 85 8.87 12.31 15.46
CA ALA A 85 8.42 13.54 14.82
C ALA A 85 7.25 13.25 13.86
N VAL A 86 6.24 14.09 13.87
CA VAL A 86 5.13 14.06 12.89
C VAL A 86 5.66 14.62 11.57
N SER A 87 6.44 13.83 10.85
CA SER A 87 7.11 14.22 9.62
C SER A 87 7.25 13.03 8.68
N LEU A 88 6.80 13.22 7.42
CA LEU A 88 7.00 12.21 6.38
C LEU A 88 8.50 12.03 6.09
N GLU A 89 9.23 13.14 5.94
CA GLU A 89 10.63 13.12 5.52
C GLU A 89 11.55 12.55 6.59
N SER A 90 11.49 13.08 7.82
CA SER A 90 12.44 12.68 8.87
C SER A 90 12.07 11.34 9.53
N THR A 91 10.79 10.99 9.62
CA THR A 91 10.35 9.76 10.28
C THR A 91 10.13 8.62 9.30
N CYS A 92 9.33 8.80 8.27
CA CYS A 92 9.01 7.71 7.35
C CYS A 92 10.16 7.48 6.35
N LEU A 93 10.60 8.54 5.67
CA LEU A 93 11.65 8.42 4.64
C LEU A 93 13.05 8.32 5.22
N GLY A 94 13.25 8.63 6.49
CA GLY A 94 14.49 8.34 7.20
C GLY A 94 14.76 6.83 7.35
N CYS A 95 13.72 6.00 7.29
CA CYS A 95 13.82 4.55 7.37
C CYS A 95 13.48 3.87 6.02
N HIS A 96 12.43 4.32 5.35
CA HIS A 96 12.00 3.81 4.04
C HIS A 96 12.63 4.65 2.95
N ALA A 97 13.80 4.26 2.51
CA ALA A 97 14.78 5.03 1.73
C ALA A 97 14.29 5.61 0.41
N SER A 98 13.03 5.71 0.09
CA SER A 98 12.53 6.51 -1.04
C SER A 98 11.04 6.40 -1.31
N ALA A 99 10.54 7.34 -2.11
CA ALA A 99 9.24 7.28 -2.77
C ALA A 99 9.01 5.94 -3.52
N SER A 100 10.06 5.25 -3.96
CA SER A 100 9.97 3.91 -4.57
C SER A 100 9.38 2.88 -3.62
N PHE A 101 9.57 2.99 -2.31
CA PHE A 101 8.93 2.11 -1.34
C PHE A 101 7.40 2.26 -1.38
N CYS A 102 6.91 3.50 -1.32
CA CYS A 102 5.47 3.80 -1.36
C CYS A 102 4.87 3.44 -2.72
N ASN A 103 5.49 3.89 -3.80
CA ASN A 103 5.01 3.66 -5.17
C ASN A 103 4.96 2.17 -5.49
N ARG A 104 5.99 1.40 -5.15
CA ARG A 104 6.04 -0.03 -5.44
C ARG A 104 4.87 -0.79 -4.79
N CYS A 105 4.48 -0.43 -3.55
CA CYS A 105 3.32 -1.04 -2.91
C CYS A 105 2.01 -0.58 -3.58
N HIS A 106 1.88 0.70 -3.88
CA HIS A 106 0.70 1.24 -4.57
C HIS A 106 0.53 0.63 -5.95
N ASP A 107 1.59 0.51 -6.74
CA ASP A 107 1.57 -0.13 -8.05
C ASP A 107 1.19 -1.62 -7.95
N TYR A 108 1.75 -2.32 -6.95
CA TYR A 108 1.47 -3.74 -6.73
C TYR A 108 -0.01 -4.02 -6.45
N VAL A 109 -0.67 -3.15 -5.70
CA VAL A 109 -2.11 -3.28 -5.39
C VAL A 109 -3.01 -2.58 -6.40
N GLY A 110 -2.46 -2.01 -7.46
CA GLY A 110 -3.21 -1.27 -8.49
C GLY A 110 -3.82 0.03 -7.99
N ALA A 111 -3.29 0.60 -6.92
CA ALA A 111 -3.72 1.89 -6.40
C ALA A 111 -3.01 3.03 -7.15
N SER A 112 -3.64 4.20 -7.17
CA SER A 112 -2.99 5.41 -7.71
C SER A 112 -1.73 5.76 -6.92
N ALA A 113 -0.79 6.45 -7.57
CA ALA A 113 0.40 6.99 -6.91
C ALA A 113 0.00 7.82 -5.68
N PRO A 114 0.78 7.73 -4.58
CA PRO A 114 0.45 8.46 -3.36
C PRO A 114 0.32 9.96 -3.62
N SER A 115 -0.78 10.57 -3.18
CA SER A 115 -1.00 12.02 -3.29
C SER A 115 0.00 12.85 -2.48
N CYS A 116 0.77 12.21 -1.60
CA CYS A 116 1.86 12.82 -0.84
C CYS A 116 2.86 13.57 -1.72
N TRP A 117 3.10 13.09 -2.93
CA TRP A 117 4.08 13.66 -3.88
C TRP A 117 3.65 14.99 -4.48
N HIS A 118 2.40 15.38 -4.37
CA HIS A 118 1.96 16.71 -4.78
C HIS A 118 2.57 17.83 -3.91
N CYS A 119 2.84 17.52 -2.65
CA CYS A 119 3.46 18.47 -1.71
C CYS A 119 4.94 18.12 -1.43
N HIS A 120 5.30 16.84 -1.33
CA HIS A 120 6.65 16.36 -1.02
C HIS A 120 7.43 16.02 -2.30
N GLN A 121 7.60 16.98 -3.19
CA GLN A 121 8.21 16.77 -4.53
C GLN A 121 9.68 16.34 -4.46
N GLY A 122 10.43 16.83 -3.49
CA GLY A 122 11.83 16.44 -3.28
C GLY A 122 12.00 14.95 -3.02
N ALA A 123 11.09 14.34 -2.29
CA ALA A 123 11.11 12.91 -2.00
C ALA A 123 10.70 12.05 -3.22
N ALA A 124 9.89 12.59 -4.14
CA ALA A 124 9.50 11.91 -5.38
C ALA A 124 10.67 11.79 -6.38
N GLN A 125 11.58 12.76 -6.41
CA GLN A 125 12.69 12.80 -7.36
C GLN A 125 13.80 11.78 -7.05
N VAL A 126 13.98 11.43 -5.79
CA VAL A 126 14.99 10.43 -5.37
C VAL A 126 14.67 9.04 -5.92
N SER A 127 13.43 8.77 -6.30
CA SER A 127 12.98 7.49 -6.84
C SER A 127 13.32 7.27 -8.31
N GLN A 128 13.68 8.30 -9.05
CA GLN A 128 13.97 8.20 -10.49
C GLN A 128 15.45 7.99 -10.83
N GLY A 129 16.33 8.04 -9.84
CA GLY A 129 17.78 8.00 -10.02
C GLY A 129 18.49 6.75 -9.46
N ALA A 130 17.76 5.73 -8.98
CA ALA A 130 18.38 4.49 -8.53
C ALA A 130 18.37 3.44 -9.68
N PRO A 131 19.52 2.89 -10.08
CA PRO A 131 19.63 1.85 -11.11
C PRO A 131 19.02 0.52 -10.68
#